data_a2b67198f1322cc1e356c62e20125cc1
#
_entry.id   a2b67198f1322cc1e356c62e20125cc1
#
_cell.length_a   1.000
_cell.length_b   1.000
_cell.length_c   1.000
_cell.angle_alpha   90.00
_cell.angle_beta   90.00
_cell.angle_gamma   90.00
#
_symmetry.space_group_name_H-M   'P 1'
#
loop_
_entity.id
_entity.type
_entity.pdbx_description
1 polymer ?
#
loop_
_entity_poly.entity_id
_entity_poly.type
_entity_poly.pdbx_seq_one_letter_code
_entity_poly.pdbx_strand_id
1 'polypeptide(L)'
;MTRLTENDIAGIEAEWATYERRLEELTGDDLLTLAARTLGIDPETARSGVRELRVGAIPISSGEGLIGGFADSLASIAGHLGFEADVLPADVPGFQLAKSGGFDLFIWADDDTYLAENILTGTVGENGRATGRGFATALIRMAARKRLDKRALVLGAGPVGCAGAETLALAGYEVFLCDMDGEKARV
;
A
#
# COMPACT_ATOMS: atom_id res chain seq x y z
N MET A 1 -1.69 9.11 -13.32
CA MET A 1 -0.64 8.34 -12.63
C MET A 1 0.35 7.88 -13.69
N THR A 2 1.66 7.85 -13.42
CA THR A 2 2.60 7.30 -14.41
C THR A 2 2.49 5.78 -14.33
N ARG A 3 2.23 5.12 -15.46
CA ARG A 3 2.18 3.65 -15.52
C ARG A 3 3.57 3.08 -15.20
N LEU A 4 3.61 2.04 -14.38
CA LEU A 4 4.82 1.27 -14.12
C LEU A 4 5.24 0.48 -15.36
N THR A 5 6.53 0.27 -15.50
CA THR A 5 7.11 -0.60 -16.52
C THR A 5 7.68 -1.87 -15.85
N GLU A 6 7.98 -2.90 -16.65
CA GLU A 6 8.64 -4.10 -16.13
C GLU A 6 9.96 -3.80 -15.41
N ASN A 7 10.68 -2.76 -15.85
CA ASN A 7 11.93 -2.35 -15.19
C ASN A 7 11.70 -1.73 -13.80
N ASP A 8 10.54 -1.11 -13.56
CA ASP A 8 10.22 -0.50 -12.27
C ASP A 8 9.90 -1.55 -11.19
N ILE A 9 9.53 -2.76 -11.61
CA ILE A 9 9.18 -3.88 -10.71
C ILE A 9 10.26 -4.97 -10.68
N ALA A 10 11.16 -4.98 -11.68
CA ALA A 10 12.26 -5.92 -11.72
C ALA A 10 13.17 -5.75 -10.51
N GLY A 11 13.39 -6.81 -9.75
CA GLY A 11 14.30 -6.80 -8.59
C GLY A 11 13.66 -6.47 -7.25
N ILE A 12 12.37 -6.18 -7.17
CA ILE A 12 11.66 -5.91 -5.89
C ILE A 12 11.96 -7.01 -4.85
N GLU A 13 11.87 -8.28 -5.24
CA GLU A 13 12.16 -9.40 -4.33
C GLU A 13 13.60 -9.41 -3.82
N ALA A 14 14.56 -9.10 -4.69
CA ALA A 14 15.99 -9.10 -4.32
C ALA A 14 16.33 -7.93 -3.38
N GLU A 15 15.58 -6.84 -3.43
CA GLU A 15 15.82 -5.63 -2.63
C GLU A 15 15.07 -5.63 -1.29
N TRP A 16 14.12 -6.55 -1.07
CA TRP A 16 13.26 -6.58 0.11
C TRP A 16 14.01 -6.45 1.43
N ALA A 17 14.99 -7.32 1.67
CA ALA A 17 15.73 -7.33 2.93
C ALA A 17 16.46 -6.00 3.18
N THR A 18 16.91 -5.34 2.11
CA THR A 18 17.57 -4.03 2.19
C THR A 18 16.58 -2.92 2.46
N TYR A 19 15.44 -2.96 1.79
CA TYR A 19 14.35 -2.01 2.01
C TYR A 19 13.84 -2.08 3.44
N GLU A 20 13.52 -3.27 3.93
CA GLU A 20 12.96 -3.49 5.26
C GLU A 20 13.93 -3.06 6.37
N ARG A 21 15.19 -3.47 6.27
CA ARG A 21 16.21 -3.01 7.22
C ARG A 21 16.30 -1.48 7.27
N ARG A 22 16.28 -0.80 6.12
CA ARG A 22 16.31 0.67 6.05
C ARG A 22 15.06 1.29 6.65
N LEU A 23 13.89 0.69 6.42
CA LEU A 23 12.64 1.12 7.02
C LEU A 23 12.70 1.03 8.55
N GLU A 24 13.15 -0.11 9.09
CA GLU A 24 13.34 -0.32 10.53
C GLU A 24 14.35 0.65 11.15
N GLU A 25 15.47 0.87 10.49
CA GLU A 25 16.48 1.85 10.93
C GLU A 25 15.88 3.26 11.06
N LEU A 26 15.05 3.67 10.13
CA LEU A 26 14.44 4.99 10.09
C LEU A 26 13.25 5.13 11.04
N THR A 27 12.34 4.17 11.03
CA THR A 27 11.03 4.26 11.70
C THR A 27 10.98 3.51 13.04
N GLY A 28 11.79 2.47 13.18
CA GLY A 28 11.75 1.51 14.29
C GLY A 28 10.69 0.42 14.10
N ASP A 29 10.08 0.34 12.92
CA ASP A 29 9.01 -0.61 12.59
C ASP A 29 9.35 -1.33 11.27
N ASP A 30 9.07 -2.64 11.18
CA ASP A 30 9.02 -3.38 9.92
C ASP A 30 7.78 -2.96 9.10
N LEU A 31 7.67 -3.40 7.86
CA LEU A 31 6.60 -2.98 6.97
C LEU A 31 5.21 -3.39 7.49
N LEU A 32 5.06 -4.60 8.03
CA LEU A 32 3.80 -5.06 8.60
C LEU A 32 3.41 -4.27 9.84
N THR A 33 4.36 -3.99 10.74
CA THR A 33 4.15 -3.15 11.91
C THR A 33 3.73 -1.74 11.52
N LEU A 34 4.38 -1.16 10.51
CA LEU A 34 4.03 0.16 9.99
C LEU A 34 2.62 0.18 9.41
N ALA A 35 2.24 -0.84 8.63
CA ALA A 35 0.89 -1.00 8.08
C ALA A 35 -0.16 -1.13 9.19
N ALA A 36 0.10 -1.95 10.20
CA ALA A 36 -0.78 -2.11 11.35
C ALA A 36 -1.01 -0.78 12.09
N ARG A 37 0.07 -0.04 12.35
CA ARG A 37 -0.02 1.30 12.99
C ARG A 37 -0.80 2.29 12.14
N THR A 38 -0.63 2.25 10.82
CA THR A 38 -1.37 3.10 9.87
C THR A 38 -2.88 2.87 9.98
N LEU A 39 -3.28 1.64 10.28
CA LEU A 39 -4.67 1.24 10.45
C LEU A 39 -5.17 1.34 11.91
N GLY A 40 -4.30 1.66 12.86
CA GLY A 40 -4.63 1.67 14.29
C GLY A 40 -4.84 0.27 14.87
N ILE A 41 -4.26 -0.75 14.23
CA ILE A 41 -4.31 -2.15 14.68
C ILE A 41 -3.05 -2.45 15.53
N ASP A 42 -3.22 -3.24 16.57
CA ASP A 42 -2.08 -3.74 17.33
C ASP A 42 -1.18 -4.61 16.43
N PRO A 43 0.15 -4.37 16.37
CA PRO A 43 1.05 -5.10 15.48
C PRO A 43 1.08 -6.62 15.69
N GLU A 44 0.96 -7.11 16.91
CA GLU A 44 0.93 -8.55 17.17
C GLU A 44 -0.37 -9.19 16.70
N THR A 45 -1.49 -8.48 16.87
CA THR A 45 -2.78 -8.87 16.31
C THR A 45 -2.74 -8.91 14.78
N ALA A 46 -2.14 -7.92 14.14
CA ALA A 46 -1.96 -7.90 12.69
C ALA A 46 -1.08 -9.09 12.24
N ARG A 47 0.05 -9.32 12.91
CA ARG A 47 1.00 -10.40 12.61
C ARG A 47 0.37 -11.80 12.72
N SER A 48 -0.52 -11.98 13.69
CA SER A 48 -1.26 -13.24 13.83
C SER A 48 -2.33 -13.38 12.75
N GLY A 49 -3.09 -12.28 12.51
CA GLY A 49 -4.21 -12.28 11.57
C GLY A 49 -3.80 -12.51 10.12
N VAL A 50 -2.70 -11.91 9.64
CA VAL A 50 -2.28 -12.07 8.24
C VAL A 50 -1.94 -13.52 7.87
N ARG A 51 -1.48 -14.33 8.84
CA ARG A 51 -1.12 -15.73 8.62
C ARG A 51 -2.32 -16.65 8.39
N GLU A 52 -3.50 -16.20 8.73
CA GLU A 52 -4.75 -16.93 8.57
C GLU A 52 -5.50 -16.54 7.29
N LEU A 53 -4.97 -15.56 6.54
CA LEU A 53 -5.62 -14.97 5.38
C LEU A 53 -4.93 -15.35 4.08
N ARG A 54 -5.74 -15.71 3.08
CA ARG A 54 -5.30 -16.00 1.72
C ARG A 54 -5.56 -14.82 0.78
N VAL A 55 -4.54 -14.45 0.02
CA VAL A 55 -4.58 -13.30 -0.90
C VAL A 55 -4.38 -13.78 -2.34
N GLY A 56 -5.30 -13.43 -3.23
CA GLY A 56 -5.17 -13.65 -4.66
C GLY A 56 -4.73 -12.38 -5.38
N ALA A 57 -3.60 -12.39 -6.08
CA ALA A 57 -3.21 -11.33 -7.00
C ALA A 57 -3.79 -11.62 -8.39
N ILE A 58 -4.66 -10.74 -8.89
CA ILE A 58 -5.38 -10.95 -10.14
C ILE A 58 -4.82 -10.01 -11.21
N PRO A 59 -4.13 -10.53 -12.25
CA PRO A 59 -3.71 -9.73 -13.39
C PRO A 59 -4.93 -9.22 -14.18
N ILE A 60 -4.88 -7.97 -14.64
CA ILE A 60 -5.96 -7.36 -15.46
C ILE A 60 -5.41 -7.05 -16.85
N SER A 61 -6.02 -7.61 -17.88
CA SER A 61 -5.59 -7.45 -19.28
C SER A 61 -6.20 -6.26 -20.01
N SER A 62 -7.13 -5.54 -19.38
CA SER A 62 -7.77 -4.35 -19.95
C SER A 62 -6.79 -3.17 -20.05
N GLY A 63 -7.21 -2.14 -20.82
CA GLY A 63 -6.41 -0.93 -21.00
C GLY A 63 -5.16 -1.18 -21.86
N GLU A 64 -4.00 -0.74 -21.38
CA GLU A 64 -2.71 -0.94 -22.05
C GLU A 64 -2.13 -2.37 -21.87
N GLY A 65 -2.88 -3.25 -21.22
CA GLY A 65 -2.55 -4.67 -21.03
C GLY A 65 -1.70 -4.97 -19.80
N LEU A 66 -1.27 -6.22 -19.70
CA LEU A 66 -0.51 -6.72 -18.55
C LEU A 66 0.90 -6.12 -18.49
N ILE A 67 1.35 -5.81 -17.29
CA ILE A 67 2.77 -5.55 -17.00
C ILE A 67 3.37 -6.87 -16.53
N GLY A 68 4.38 -7.37 -17.25
CA GLY A 68 5.03 -8.65 -16.92
C GLY A 68 5.58 -8.65 -15.49
N GLY A 69 5.27 -9.69 -14.69
CA GLY A 69 5.75 -9.82 -13.32
C GLY A 69 5.02 -8.96 -12.27
N PHE A 70 4.05 -8.12 -12.65
CA PHE A 70 3.38 -7.23 -11.69
C PHE A 70 2.57 -8.00 -10.65
N ALA A 71 1.73 -8.95 -11.09
CA ALA A 71 0.95 -9.78 -10.17
C ALA A 71 1.84 -10.69 -9.30
N ASP A 72 2.95 -11.19 -9.87
CA ASP A 72 3.94 -11.96 -9.11
C ASP A 72 4.57 -11.11 -8.00
N SER A 73 4.91 -9.86 -8.31
CA SER A 73 5.44 -8.92 -7.31
C SER A 73 4.42 -8.62 -6.21
N LEU A 74 3.13 -8.47 -6.55
CA LEU A 74 2.06 -8.28 -5.55
C LEU A 74 1.92 -9.49 -4.62
N ALA A 75 1.92 -10.71 -5.20
CA ALA A 75 1.86 -11.93 -4.41
C ALA A 75 3.11 -12.10 -3.52
N SER A 76 4.29 -11.79 -4.05
CA SER A 76 5.55 -11.81 -3.30
C SER A 76 5.53 -10.82 -2.13
N ILE A 77 5.04 -9.60 -2.34
CA ILE A 77 4.87 -8.58 -1.28
C ILE A 77 3.91 -9.09 -0.20
N ALA A 78 2.75 -9.62 -0.59
CA ALA A 78 1.79 -10.17 0.36
C ALA A 78 2.37 -11.35 1.15
N GLY A 79 3.10 -12.25 0.49
CA GLY A 79 3.82 -13.35 1.13
C GLY A 79 4.87 -12.88 2.11
N HIS A 80 5.64 -11.83 1.77
CA HIS A 80 6.60 -11.21 2.67
C HIS A 80 5.94 -10.64 3.94
N LEU A 81 4.75 -10.08 3.81
CA LEU A 81 3.96 -9.59 4.95
C LEU A 81 3.35 -10.73 5.79
N GLY A 82 3.44 -11.98 5.35
CA GLY A 82 2.99 -13.16 6.09
C GLY A 82 1.66 -13.74 5.64
N PHE A 83 1.05 -13.23 4.57
CA PHE A 83 -0.14 -13.83 3.97
C PHE A 83 0.22 -15.11 3.18
N GLU A 84 -0.73 -16.03 3.04
CA GLU A 84 -0.70 -17.05 2.00
C GLU A 84 -1.14 -16.37 0.69
N ALA A 85 -0.23 -16.24 -0.29
CA ALA A 85 -0.49 -15.43 -1.47
C ALA A 85 -0.23 -16.20 -2.77
N ASP A 86 -1.16 -16.10 -3.72
CA ASP A 86 -1.10 -16.75 -5.02
C ASP A 86 -1.41 -15.75 -6.15
N VAL A 87 -0.78 -15.96 -7.32
CA VAL A 87 -1.20 -15.31 -8.55
C VAL A 87 -2.35 -16.12 -9.18
N LEU A 88 -3.46 -15.45 -9.43
CA LEU A 88 -4.66 -16.06 -10.00
C LEU A 88 -4.71 -15.85 -11.53
N PRO A 89 -5.58 -16.58 -12.24
CA PRO A 89 -5.83 -16.30 -13.65
C PRO A 89 -6.23 -14.84 -13.90
N ALA A 90 -5.89 -14.32 -15.07
CA ALA A 90 -6.22 -12.95 -15.40
C ALA A 90 -7.74 -12.73 -15.51
N ASP A 91 -8.18 -11.52 -15.23
CA ASP A 91 -9.56 -11.03 -15.43
C ASP A 91 -10.64 -11.82 -14.69
N VAL A 92 -11.82 -11.98 -15.32
CA VAL A 92 -13.00 -12.64 -14.72
C VAL A 92 -12.72 -14.03 -14.15
N PRO A 93 -11.96 -14.93 -14.81
CA PRO A 93 -11.60 -16.21 -14.21
C PRO A 93 -10.88 -16.10 -12.86
N GLY A 94 -10.01 -15.10 -12.70
CA GLY A 94 -9.32 -14.84 -11.42
C GLY A 94 -10.27 -14.44 -10.31
N PHE A 95 -11.19 -13.51 -10.59
CA PHE A 95 -12.23 -13.12 -9.62
C PHE A 95 -13.15 -14.27 -9.25
N GLN A 96 -13.51 -15.12 -10.21
CA GLN A 96 -14.32 -16.32 -9.94
C GLN A 96 -13.57 -17.29 -9.03
N LEU A 97 -12.29 -17.56 -9.34
CA LEU A 97 -11.47 -18.44 -8.53
C LEU A 97 -11.22 -17.87 -7.14
N ALA A 98 -10.96 -16.57 -7.00
CA ALA A 98 -10.82 -15.92 -5.70
C ALA A 98 -12.04 -16.17 -4.81
N LYS A 99 -13.25 -15.95 -5.34
CA LYS A 99 -14.50 -16.12 -4.61
C LYS A 99 -14.86 -17.58 -4.28
N SER A 100 -14.53 -18.53 -5.17
CA SER A 100 -14.87 -19.95 -4.99
C SER A 100 -13.75 -20.79 -4.37
N GLY A 101 -12.51 -20.29 -4.41
CA GLY A 101 -11.31 -21.03 -4.04
C GLY A 101 -10.86 -20.84 -2.58
N GLY A 102 -11.66 -20.17 -1.74
CA GLY A 102 -11.35 -19.97 -0.32
C GLY A 102 -10.29 -18.88 -0.08
N PHE A 103 -10.21 -17.89 -0.96
CA PHE A 103 -9.44 -16.67 -0.71
C PHE A 103 -10.25 -15.70 0.13
N ASP A 104 -9.56 -14.94 1.00
CA ASP A 104 -10.17 -13.92 1.87
C ASP A 104 -10.08 -12.53 1.26
N LEU A 105 -9.01 -12.31 0.51
CA LEU A 105 -8.67 -11.03 -0.11
C LEU A 105 -8.27 -11.25 -1.57
N PHE A 106 -8.50 -10.26 -2.42
CA PHE A 106 -7.82 -10.16 -3.70
C PHE A 106 -7.29 -8.77 -3.94
N ILE A 107 -6.20 -8.70 -4.72
CA ILE A 107 -5.53 -7.47 -5.13
C ILE A 107 -5.52 -7.45 -6.66
N TRP A 108 -5.89 -6.32 -7.24
CA TRP A 108 -5.85 -6.12 -8.67
C TRP A 108 -5.59 -4.66 -9.04
N ALA A 109 -5.04 -4.45 -10.22
CA ALA A 109 -4.81 -3.13 -10.77
C ALA A 109 -5.00 -3.13 -12.28
N ASP A 110 -5.56 -2.05 -12.80
CA ASP A 110 -5.53 -1.66 -14.19
C ASP A 110 -4.83 -0.30 -14.35
N ASP A 111 -5.01 0.38 -15.50
CA ASP A 111 -4.34 1.66 -15.76
C ASP A 111 -4.83 2.80 -14.84
N ASP A 112 -6.05 2.72 -14.33
CA ASP A 112 -6.71 3.78 -13.56
C ASP A 112 -6.89 3.42 -12.08
N THR A 113 -7.01 2.13 -11.79
CA THR A 113 -7.48 1.64 -10.49
C THR A 113 -6.51 0.60 -9.92
N TYR A 114 -6.18 0.73 -8.64
CA TYR A 114 -5.45 -0.28 -7.90
C TYR A 114 -6.10 -0.47 -6.53
N LEU A 115 -6.69 -1.64 -6.32
CA LEU A 115 -7.51 -1.97 -5.16
C LEU A 115 -7.07 -3.28 -4.51
N ALA A 116 -7.28 -3.34 -3.17
CA ALA A 116 -7.39 -4.59 -2.42
C ALA A 116 -8.80 -4.70 -1.85
N GLU A 117 -9.44 -5.84 -1.98
CA GLU A 117 -10.80 -6.07 -1.50
C GLU A 117 -10.87 -7.30 -0.60
N ASN A 118 -11.57 -7.15 0.53
CA ASN A 118 -11.94 -8.27 1.37
C ASN A 118 -13.22 -8.91 0.81
N ILE A 119 -13.14 -10.20 0.46
CA ILE A 119 -14.21 -10.93 -0.25
C ILE A 119 -15.46 -11.08 0.62
N LEU A 120 -15.28 -11.26 1.93
CA LEU A 120 -16.39 -11.50 2.85
C LEU A 120 -17.15 -10.22 3.21
N THR A 121 -16.42 -9.13 3.43
CA THR A 121 -17.01 -7.86 3.92
C THR A 121 -17.29 -6.88 2.79
N GLY A 122 -16.69 -7.06 1.62
CA GLY A 122 -16.70 -6.08 0.53
C GLY A 122 -15.93 -4.79 0.85
N THR A 123 -15.12 -4.79 1.91
CA THR A 123 -14.30 -3.63 2.26
C THR A 123 -13.17 -3.47 1.26
N VAL A 124 -13.02 -2.27 0.73
CA VAL A 124 -12.04 -1.94 -0.30
C VAL A 124 -10.97 -1.00 0.25
N GLY A 125 -9.71 -1.34 -0.01
CA GLY A 125 -8.54 -0.48 0.19
C GLY A 125 -8.07 0.07 -1.16
N GLU A 126 -8.05 1.39 -1.32
CA GLU A 126 -7.59 2.07 -2.53
C GLU A 126 -6.12 2.47 -2.35
N ASN A 127 -5.30 2.21 -3.39
CA ASN A 127 -3.84 2.36 -3.34
C ASN A 127 -3.37 3.79 -3.01
N GLY A 128 -3.93 4.81 -3.65
CA GLY A 128 -3.46 6.18 -3.44
C GLY A 128 -3.65 6.62 -1.99
N ARG A 129 -4.82 6.30 -1.42
CA ARG A 129 -5.13 6.61 -0.02
C ARG A 129 -4.27 5.78 0.95
N ALA A 130 -4.11 4.48 0.70
CA ALA A 130 -3.28 3.60 1.52
C ALA A 130 -1.81 4.06 1.51
N THR A 131 -1.28 4.39 0.34
CA THR A 131 0.08 4.90 0.14
C THR A 131 0.30 6.20 0.91
N GLY A 132 -0.59 7.18 0.79
CA GLY A 132 -0.47 8.46 1.50
C GLY A 132 -0.45 8.29 3.02
N ARG A 133 -1.35 7.47 3.54
CA ARG A 133 -1.41 7.15 4.98
C ARG A 133 -0.16 6.42 5.46
N GLY A 134 0.33 5.44 4.71
CA GLY A 134 1.53 4.67 5.04
C GLY A 134 2.78 5.55 5.11
N PHE A 135 3.03 6.38 4.09
CA PHE A 135 4.16 7.31 4.09
C PHE A 135 4.07 8.35 5.20
N ALA A 136 2.88 8.90 5.48
CA ALA A 136 2.70 9.82 6.60
C ALA A 136 2.99 9.15 7.95
N THR A 137 2.55 7.91 8.15
CA THR A 137 2.85 7.14 9.36
C THR A 137 4.35 6.90 9.50
N ALA A 138 5.05 6.54 8.42
CA ALA A 138 6.50 6.40 8.42
C ALA A 138 7.20 7.70 8.80
N LEU A 139 6.77 8.84 8.25
CA LEU A 139 7.30 10.16 8.60
C LEU A 139 7.08 10.48 10.08
N ILE A 140 5.89 10.23 10.62
CA ILE A 140 5.56 10.43 12.04
C ILE A 140 6.50 9.61 12.94
N ARG A 141 6.71 8.32 12.59
CA ARG A 141 7.62 7.44 13.33
C ARG A 141 9.06 7.94 13.30
N MET A 142 9.55 8.28 12.10
CA MET A 142 10.90 8.81 11.91
C MET A 142 11.11 10.13 12.65
N ALA A 143 10.16 11.07 12.56
CA ALA A 143 10.23 12.37 13.21
C ALA A 143 10.25 12.23 14.73
N ALA A 144 9.44 11.35 15.29
CA ALA A 144 9.43 11.07 16.73
C ALA A 144 10.77 10.52 17.21
N ARG A 145 11.39 9.58 16.50
CA ARG A 145 12.71 9.03 16.83
C ARG A 145 13.81 10.08 16.78
N LYS A 146 13.74 10.98 15.81
CA LYS A 146 14.72 12.06 15.61
C LYS A 146 14.40 13.33 16.44
N ARG A 147 13.28 13.34 17.18
CA ARG A 147 12.80 14.49 17.96
C ARG A 147 12.66 15.76 17.12
N LEU A 148 12.14 15.62 15.89
CA LEU A 148 11.87 16.73 15.00
C LEU A 148 10.57 17.43 15.36
N ASP A 149 10.46 18.70 14.96
CA ASP A 149 9.24 19.48 15.12
C ASP A 149 8.08 18.89 14.30
N LYS A 150 6.87 19.07 14.79
CA LYS A 150 5.65 18.62 14.12
C LYS A 150 5.21 19.61 13.03
N ARG A 151 6.07 19.80 12.03
CA ARG A 151 5.79 20.62 10.85
C ARG A 151 6.11 19.83 9.60
N ALA A 152 5.21 19.84 8.62
CA ALA A 152 5.36 19.08 7.40
C ALA A 152 4.91 19.88 6.17
N LEU A 153 5.65 19.73 5.08
CA LEU A 153 5.26 20.21 3.77
C LEU A 153 4.94 19.02 2.88
N VAL A 154 3.74 18.99 2.32
CA VAL A 154 3.28 17.98 1.37
C VAL A 154 3.26 18.61 -0.02
N LEU A 155 4.00 18.04 -0.95
CA LEU A 155 4.07 18.47 -2.33
C LEU A 155 3.19 17.56 -3.20
N GLY A 156 2.12 18.10 -3.74
CA GLY A 156 1.08 17.42 -4.51
C GLY A 156 -0.19 17.18 -3.70
N ALA A 157 -1.32 17.72 -4.17
CA ALA A 157 -2.65 17.56 -3.58
C ALA A 157 -3.50 16.51 -4.33
N GLY A 158 -2.87 15.47 -4.85
CA GLY A 158 -3.54 14.28 -5.37
C GLY A 158 -3.99 13.33 -4.26
N PRO A 159 -4.60 12.17 -4.59
CA PRO A 159 -5.10 11.20 -3.60
C PRO A 159 -4.07 10.81 -2.54
N VAL A 160 -2.81 10.59 -2.94
CA VAL A 160 -1.70 10.26 -2.02
C VAL A 160 -1.38 11.43 -1.09
N GLY A 161 -1.19 12.63 -1.67
CA GLY A 161 -0.82 13.82 -0.89
C GLY A 161 -1.91 14.24 0.09
N CYS A 162 -3.17 14.26 -0.34
CA CYS A 162 -4.30 14.59 0.53
C CYS A 162 -4.43 13.60 1.69
N ALA A 163 -4.35 12.29 1.43
CA ALA A 163 -4.40 11.27 2.48
C ALA A 163 -3.21 11.36 3.46
N GLY A 164 -2.02 11.69 2.95
CA GLY A 164 -0.83 11.95 3.77
C GLY A 164 -0.99 13.19 4.64
N ALA A 165 -1.46 14.30 4.05
CA ALA A 165 -1.70 15.55 4.76
C ALA A 165 -2.74 15.38 5.89
N GLU A 166 -3.86 14.71 5.60
CA GLU A 166 -4.89 14.36 6.59
C GLU A 166 -4.30 13.55 7.76
N THR A 167 -3.52 12.52 7.45
CA THR A 167 -2.89 11.67 8.47
C THR A 167 -1.93 12.44 9.36
N LEU A 168 -1.12 13.32 8.78
CA LEU A 168 -0.21 14.19 9.53
C LEU A 168 -0.96 15.19 10.42
N ALA A 169 -2.02 15.81 9.89
CA ALA A 169 -2.85 16.75 10.65
C ALA A 169 -3.51 16.08 11.85
N LEU A 170 -4.08 14.87 11.67
CA LEU A 170 -4.65 14.06 12.75
C LEU A 170 -3.60 13.69 13.83
N ALA A 171 -2.33 13.56 13.45
CA ALA A 171 -1.22 13.34 14.39
C ALA A 171 -0.71 14.63 15.06
N GLY A 172 -1.35 15.78 14.81
CA GLY A 172 -1.05 17.06 15.40
C GLY A 172 0.13 17.80 14.76
N TYR A 173 0.40 17.54 13.47
CA TYR A 173 1.36 18.32 12.69
C TYR A 173 0.73 19.60 12.15
N GLU A 174 1.52 20.68 12.10
CA GLU A 174 1.24 21.83 11.25
C GLU A 174 1.59 21.43 9.80
N VAL A 175 0.58 21.30 8.95
CA VAL A 175 0.74 20.79 7.59
C VAL A 175 0.56 21.89 6.57
N PHE A 176 1.52 22.02 5.67
CA PHE A 176 1.47 22.88 4.50
C PHE A 176 1.29 21.99 3.26
N LEU A 177 0.21 22.19 2.52
CA LEU A 177 -0.07 21.47 1.28
C LEU A 177 0.15 22.39 0.09
N CYS A 178 0.91 21.95 -0.90
CA CYS A 178 1.22 22.73 -2.12
C CYS A 178 0.97 21.86 -3.35
N ASP A 179 0.32 22.43 -4.36
CA ASP A 179 0.15 21.83 -5.69
C ASP A 179 0.38 22.88 -6.77
N MET A 180 0.78 22.44 -7.96
CA MET A 180 0.89 23.32 -9.13
C MET A 180 -0.49 23.80 -9.58
N ASP A 181 -1.54 23.02 -9.35
CA ASP A 181 -2.93 23.40 -9.51
C ASP A 181 -3.43 24.05 -8.21
N GLY A 182 -3.54 25.39 -8.24
CA GLY A 182 -3.94 26.17 -7.08
C GLY A 182 -5.36 25.85 -6.54
N GLU A 183 -6.24 25.27 -7.36
CA GLU A 183 -7.59 24.86 -6.90
C GLU A 183 -7.50 23.59 -6.04
N LYS A 184 -6.57 22.68 -6.36
CA LYS A 184 -6.34 21.45 -5.55
C LYS A 184 -5.70 21.75 -4.21
N ALA A 185 -4.97 22.83 -4.08
CA ALA A 185 -4.32 23.24 -2.82
C ALA A 185 -5.26 23.95 -1.83
N ARG A 186 -6.52 24.18 -2.19
CA ARG A 186 -7.53 24.87 -1.36
C ARG A 186 -8.44 23.89 -0.62
N VAL A 187 -7.89 22.86 -0.03
CA VAL A 187 -8.65 21.86 0.75
C VAL A 187 -8.83 22.30 2.20
#